data_479a72f02fbc91acdb928c00b4eb946f
#
_entry.id   479a72f02fbc91acdb928c00b4eb946f
#
_cell.length_a   1.000
_cell.length_b   1.000
_cell.length_c   1.000
_cell.angle_alpha   90.00
_cell.angle_beta   90.00
_cell.angle_gamma   90.00
#
_symmetry.space_group_name_H-M   'P 1'
#
loop_
_entity.id
_entity.type
_entity.pdbx_description
1 polymer ?
#
loop_
_entity_poly.entity_id
_entity_poly.type
_entity_poly.pdbx_seq_one_letter_code
_entity_poly.pdbx_strand_id
1 'polypeptide(L)'
;MSLSRYLMTTLFACGALVLGGCATESETTTETAAAPGNTITGEGLPNPTSTVMANWGNLPEGREWGSTAGIDIDPNDGQIWAYERCGAGTFGGGVAINCDSNPVDPIFKFDRNTGEVLANFGGGVMVTPHGIHVDADGNVWVTDFAGNQEGTKGHQVHKFSPTGELLLSLGTAGQPGSGPNQLNQPNDVITGPDGSIYVADGHGGQGMTTGQAIAAGRESGATGRIMKFSADGTFIKEWGQIGTLHGEFRTPHALAFDSQGRLFVADRGNHRIEIFDQDGNYLDSRYSYGRISGIFITGDDMLYAIDSESSGTSHPNWMNGVRIGHVDEDRITGFIPPFDANTRPYQGAAGEGVAVDADGNVFAAEGPNSLRFAGGAFTKYAVAR
;
A
#
# COMPACT_ATOMS: atom_id res chain seq x y z
N MET A 1 -73.07 2.73 -20.43
CA MET A 1 -73.45 1.88 -21.52
C MET A 1 -72.50 0.68 -21.53
N SER A 2 -72.93 -0.46 -20.85
CA SER A 2 -73.75 -1.56 -21.34
C SER A 2 -72.99 -2.31 -22.41
N LEU A 3 -72.66 -3.51 -22.28
CA LEU A 3 -73.17 -4.87 -22.06
C LEU A 3 -72.06 -5.83 -22.57
N SER A 4 -71.75 -6.89 -22.06
CA SER A 4 -72.36 -8.12 -21.54
C SER A 4 -71.90 -9.36 -22.32
N ARG A 5 -71.38 -10.37 -21.58
CA ARG A 5 -71.64 -11.84 -21.74
C ARG A 5 -71.24 -12.57 -23.04
N TYR A 6 -70.50 -13.68 -22.93
CA TYR A 6 -71.06 -15.03 -22.83
C TYR A 6 -70.04 -16.09 -22.47
N LEU A 7 -70.50 -16.97 -21.59
CA LEU A 7 -69.95 -18.25 -21.14
C LEU A 7 -70.11 -19.28 -22.28
N MET A 8 -69.20 -20.22 -22.46
CA MET A 8 -69.55 -21.57 -22.89
C MET A 8 -68.53 -22.61 -22.32
N THR A 9 -69.06 -23.45 -21.48
CA THR A 9 -68.53 -24.68 -20.92
C THR A 9 -68.60 -25.81 -21.96
N THR A 10 -67.54 -26.65 -22.03
CA THR A 10 -67.70 -28.02 -22.49
C THR A 10 -66.76 -28.94 -21.67
N LEU A 11 -67.37 -29.80 -20.90
CA LEU A 11 -66.80 -30.99 -20.31
C LEU A 11 -66.52 -32.06 -21.37
N PHE A 12 -65.36 -32.73 -21.29
CA PHE A 12 -65.25 -34.12 -21.74
C PHE A 12 -64.35 -34.87 -20.72
N ALA A 13 -64.93 -35.89 -20.11
CA ALA A 13 -64.21 -36.86 -19.28
C ALA A 13 -63.79 -38.06 -20.15
N CYS A 14 -62.64 -38.60 -19.99
CA CYS A 14 -62.40 -40.06 -19.88
C CYS A 14 -60.95 -40.42 -19.78
N GLY A 15 -60.66 -41.35 -18.88
CA GLY A 15 -59.65 -42.39 -19.08
C GLY A 15 -58.42 -42.29 -18.20
N ALA A 16 -58.47 -42.90 -17.01
CA ALA A 16 -57.33 -43.24 -16.20
C ALA A 16 -56.45 -44.32 -16.84
N LEU A 17 -55.12 -44.09 -16.89
CA LEU A 17 -54.14 -45.17 -16.91
C LEU A 17 -53.02 -44.80 -15.94
N VAL A 18 -52.94 -45.56 -14.83
CA VAL A 18 -51.88 -45.51 -13.86
C VAL A 18 -50.69 -46.31 -14.40
N LEU A 19 -49.59 -45.63 -14.72
CA LEU A 19 -48.27 -46.25 -14.81
C LEU A 19 -47.37 -45.58 -13.81
N GLY A 20 -47.03 -46.33 -12.77
CA GLY A 20 -46.04 -45.93 -11.74
C GLY A 20 -44.66 -45.74 -12.37
N GLY A 21 -44.18 -44.53 -12.32
CA GLY A 21 -42.78 -44.19 -12.55
C GLY A 21 -42.27 -43.53 -11.30
N CYS A 22 -41.30 -44.13 -10.64
CA CYS A 22 -40.51 -43.48 -9.60
C CYS A 22 -39.84 -42.24 -10.20
N ALA A 23 -40.36 -41.09 -9.90
CA ALA A 23 -39.65 -39.82 -10.10
C ALA A 23 -38.65 -39.68 -8.93
N THR A 24 -37.38 -39.85 -9.21
CA THR A 24 -36.32 -39.37 -8.33
C THR A 24 -36.44 -37.85 -8.34
N GLU A 25 -36.90 -37.24 -7.26
CA GLU A 25 -36.77 -35.81 -7.02
C GLU A 25 -35.28 -35.49 -6.98
N SER A 26 -34.81 -34.87 -8.02
CA SER A 26 -33.52 -34.18 -7.99
C SER A 26 -33.71 -32.96 -7.09
N GLU A 27 -33.22 -33.01 -5.88
CA GLU A 27 -33.01 -31.82 -5.04
C GLU A 27 -32.02 -30.90 -5.80
N THR A 28 -32.57 -29.94 -6.51
CA THR A 28 -31.80 -28.78 -6.93
C THR A 28 -31.46 -27.98 -5.67
N THR A 29 -30.30 -28.25 -5.09
CA THR A 29 -29.67 -27.33 -4.14
C THR A 29 -29.48 -26.02 -4.87
N THR A 30 -30.37 -25.07 -4.67
CA THR A 30 -30.11 -23.65 -4.99
C THR A 30 -28.97 -23.21 -4.07
N GLU A 31 -27.76 -23.21 -4.61
CA GLU A 31 -26.62 -22.55 -4.01
C GLU A 31 -27.03 -21.07 -3.88
N THR A 32 -27.42 -20.68 -2.68
CA THR A 32 -27.65 -19.27 -2.35
C THR A 32 -26.31 -18.58 -2.54
N ALA A 33 -26.18 -17.76 -3.58
CA ALA A 33 -25.00 -16.92 -3.77
C ALA A 33 -24.75 -16.18 -2.45
N ALA A 34 -23.58 -16.36 -1.90
CA ALA A 34 -23.16 -15.64 -0.69
C ALA A 34 -23.39 -14.13 -0.90
N ALA A 35 -23.87 -13.46 0.11
CA ALA A 35 -24.02 -12.00 0.05
C ALA A 35 -22.66 -11.38 -0.29
N PRO A 36 -22.62 -10.34 -1.12
CA PRO A 36 -21.37 -9.66 -1.43
C PRO A 36 -20.73 -9.14 -0.14
N GLY A 37 -19.43 -9.41 0.05
CA GLY A 37 -18.69 -8.97 1.23
C GLY A 37 -18.69 -7.44 1.35
N ASN A 38 -18.51 -6.95 2.57
CA ASN A 38 -18.49 -5.51 2.87
C ASN A 38 -17.08 -4.93 2.65
N THR A 39 -16.91 -4.13 1.62
CA THR A 39 -15.64 -3.46 1.29
C THR A 39 -15.11 -2.57 2.43
N ILE A 40 -16.00 -1.94 3.21
CA ILE A 40 -15.63 -1.00 4.27
C ILE A 40 -15.05 -1.74 5.47
N THR A 41 -15.72 -2.80 5.91
CA THR A 41 -15.34 -3.56 7.12
C THR A 41 -14.57 -4.84 6.84
N GLY A 42 -14.55 -5.31 5.60
CA GLY A 42 -13.98 -6.62 5.22
C GLY A 42 -14.89 -7.80 5.58
N GLU A 43 -16.03 -7.56 6.24
CA GLU A 43 -16.93 -8.62 6.67
C GLU A 43 -17.49 -9.41 5.46
N GLY A 44 -17.40 -10.72 5.52
CA GLY A 44 -17.85 -11.60 4.44
C GLY A 44 -16.91 -11.67 3.23
N LEU A 45 -15.79 -10.92 3.22
CA LEU A 45 -14.74 -11.09 2.22
C LEU A 45 -13.82 -12.26 2.58
N PRO A 46 -13.35 -13.04 1.59
CA PRO A 46 -12.35 -14.06 1.82
C PRO A 46 -11.05 -13.49 2.42
N ASN A 47 -10.47 -14.19 3.39
CA ASN A 47 -9.10 -13.98 3.83
C ASN A 47 -8.24 -15.13 3.27
N PRO A 48 -7.28 -14.86 2.36
CA PRO A 48 -6.46 -15.91 1.78
C PRO A 48 -5.42 -16.47 2.75
N THR A 49 -5.19 -15.81 3.90
CA THR A 49 -4.18 -16.20 4.87
C THR A 49 -4.81 -16.96 6.05
N SER A 50 -4.07 -17.90 6.60
CA SER A 50 -4.54 -18.77 7.70
C SER A 50 -3.74 -18.61 8.99
N THR A 51 -2.55 -18.05 8.92
CA THR A 51 -1.63 -17.93 10.07
C THR A 51 -1.06 -16.53 10.13
N VAL A 52 -1.02 -15.95 11.32
CA VAL A 52 -0.41 -14.64 11.59
C VAL A 52 0.84 -14.84 12.42
N MET A 53 1.94 -14.32 11.93
CA MET A 53 3.24 -14.30 12.63
C MET A 53 3.60 -12.84 12.91
N ALA A 54 3.09 -12.31 14.04
CA ALA A 54 3.49 -10.99 14.52
C ALA A 54 4.95 -10.99 14.96
N ASN A 55 5.60 -9.84 14.89
CA ASN A 55 7.03 -9.69 15.20
C ASN A 55 7.95 -10.57 14.32
N TRP A 56 7.59 -10.71 13.04
CA TRP A 56 8.42 -11.42 12.09
C TRP A 56 9.69 -10.60 11.79
N GLY A 57 10.82 -11.32 11.62
CA GLY A 57 12.14 -10.75 11.40
C GLY A 57 12.96 -10.65 12.69
N ASN A 58 14.24 -10.99 12.62
CA ASN A 58 15.15 -11.05 13.75
C ASN A 58 16.21 -9.97 13.58
N LEU A 59 16.22 -8.96 14.47
CA LEU A 59 17.30 -7.99 14.48
C LEU A 59 18.60 -8.59 15.04
N PRO A 60 19.78 -8.07 14.64
CA PRO A 60 21.06 -8.41 15.27
C PRO A 60 21.04 -8.13 16.77
N GLU A 61 21.87 -8.87 17.51
CA GLU A 61 22.00 -8.71 18.96
C GLU A 61 22.29 -7.25 19.35
N GLY A 62 21.58 -6.75 20.35
CA GLY A 62 21.72 -5.38 20.85
C GLY A 62 20.99 -4.30 20.06
N ARG A 63 20.25 -4.68 18.99
CA ARG A 63 19.38 -3.76 18.23
C ARG A 63 17.97 -3.81 18.77
N GLU A 64 17.32 -2.64 18.75
CA GLU A 64 15.89 -2.51 19.05
C GLU A 64 15.15 -2.08 17.79
N TRP A 65 13.91 -2.55 17.67
CA TRP A 65 13.04 -2.15 16.57
C TRP A 65 12.68 -0.67 16.67
N GLY A 66 12.94 0.08 15.61
CA GLY A 66 12.27 1.33 15.32
C GLY A 66 10.98 1.10 14.54
N SER A 67 10.22 2.17 14.32
CA SER A 67 9.08 2.11 13.41
C SER A 67 9.52 1.84 11.97
N THR A 68 8.65 1.22 11.19
CA THR A 68 8.86 0.91 9.78
C THR A 68 7.68 1.41 8.96
N ALA A 69 7.86 1.61 7.67
CA ALA A 69 6.77 1.94 6.76
C ALA A 69 6.93 1.29 5.37
N GLY A 70 8.12 0.79 5.05
CA GLY A 70 8.41 0.20 3.75
C GLY A 70 8.93 -1.23 3.84
N ILE A 71 8.53 -2.03 2.87
CA ILE A 71 8.94 -3.42 2.66
C ILE A 71 8.79 -3.75 1.19
N ASP A 72 9.72 -4.49 0.61
CA ASP A 72 9.66 -4.94 -0.78
C ASP A 72 10.27 -6.34 -0.94
N ILE A 73 9.99 -6.97 -2.08
CA ILE A 73 10.50 -8.30 -2.45
C ILE A 73 11.63 -8.12 -3.45
N ASP A 74 12.78 -8.73 -3.18
CA ASP A 74 13.86 -8.81 -4.16
C ASP A 74 13.41 -9.62 -5.38
N PRO A 75 13.31 -9.03 -6.58
CA PRO A 75 12.82 -9.74 -7.75
C PRO A 75 13.75 -10.87 -8.22
N ASN A 76 15.01 -10.90 -7.76
CA ASN A 76 16.01 -11.86 -8.19
C ASN A 76 16.04 -13.13 -7.34
N ASP A 77 15.78 -13.04 -6.03
CA ASP A 77 15.86 -14.19 -5.12
C ASP A 77 14.63 -14.36 -4.20
N GLY A 78 13.68 -13.42 -4.27
CA GLY A 78 12.44 -13.46 -3.50
C GLY A 78 12.61 -13.21 -2.01
N GLN A 79 13.77 -12.70 -1.58
CA GLN A 79 14.01 -12.33 -0.18
C GLN A 79 13.36 -10.98 0.14
N ILE A 80 13.27 -10.66 1.41
CA ILE A 80 12.57 -9.47 1.89
C ILE A 80 13.57 -8.34 2.13
N TRP A 81 13.36 -7.19 1.50
CA TRP A 81 14.04 -5.97 1.85
C TRP A 81 13.10 -5.06 2.66
N ALA A 82 13.62 -4.51 3.73
CA ALA A 82 12.88 -3.61 4.59
C ALA A 82 13.85 -2.73 5.38
N TYR A 83 13.32 -1.75 6.09
CA TYR A 83 14.11 -0.92 6.99
C TYR A 83 13.42 -0.76 8.36
N GLU A 84 14.18 -0.31 9.36
CA GLU A 84 13.67 0.24 10.61
C GLU A 84 14.31 1.62 10.88
N ARG A 85 13.62 2.48 11.63
CA ARG A 85 14.04 3.88 11.86
C ARG A 85 15.01 4.02 13.02
N CYS A 86 16.07 3.21 13.06
CA CYS A 86 17.19 3.29 14.01
C CYS A 86 16.77 3.30 15.48
N GLY A 87 15.75 2.47 15.83
CA GLY A 87 15.19 2.41 17.18
C GLY A 87 14.21 3.54 17.52
N ALA A 88 13.86 4.42 16.56
CA ALA A 88 12.89 5.49 16.79
C ALA A 88 11.47 4.95 16.95
N GLY A 89 10.88 5.14 18.14
CA GLY A 89 9.55 4.62 18.47
C GLY A 89 8.36 5.41 17.89
N THR A 90 8.62 6.55 17.22
CA THR A 90 7.57 7.39 16.62
C THR A 90 8.04 8.00 15.31
N PHE A 91 7.08 8.34 14.47
CA PHE A 91 7.31 9.06 13.22
C PHE A 91 7.33 10.58 13.45
N GLY A 92 8.22 11.26 12.72
CA GLY A 92 8.12 12.72 12.53
C GLY A 92 8.77 13.58 13.59
N GLY A 93 8.84 14.87 13.27
CA GLY A 93 9.57 15.89 13.96
C GLY A 93 9.32 15.96 15.46
N GLY A 94 10.40 16.03 16.22
CA GLY A 94 10.40 16.06 17.68
C GLY A 94 10.75 14.74 18.33
N VAL A 95 11.16 13.73 17.58
CA VAL A 95 11.68 12.46 18.12
C VAL A 95 13.11 12.67 18.59
N ALA A 96 13.38 12.25 19.80
CA ALA A 96 14.74 12.35 20.36
C ALA A 96 15.74 11.42 19.66
N ILE A 97 15.26 10.36 19.00
CA ILE A 97 16.08 9.35 18.30
C ILE A 97 15.58 9.24 16.86
N ASN A 98 16.51 9.31 15.90
CA ASN A 98 16.33 9.03 14.49
C ASN A 98 17.65 8.49 13.92
N CYS A 99 17.73 8.17 12.63
CA CYS A 99 18.93 7.60 12.03
C CYS A 99 20.11 8.60 11.95
N ASP A 100 19.88 9.90 12.11
CA ASP A 100 20.95 10.89 12.22
C ASP A 100 21.56 10.93 13.62
N SER A 101 20.74 10.88 14.67
CA SER A 101 21.19 10.83 16.08
C SER A 101 21.66 9.44 16.55
N ASN A 102 21.19 8.37 15.90
CA ASN A 102 21.61 6.99 16.13
C ASN A 102 21.97 6.32 14.77
N PRO A 103 23.20 6.53 14.28
CA PRO A 103 23.59 6.18 12.91
C PRO A 103 23.90 4.68 12.72
N VAL A 104 23.00 3.81 13.17
CA VAL A 104 23.06 2.37 12.93
C VAL A 104 22.53 2.04 11.53
N ASP A 105 22.87 0.87 11.00
CA ASP A 105 22.44 0.41 9.68
C ASP A 105 20.92 0.14 9.66
N PRO A 106 20.11 0.94 8.97
CA PRO A 106 18.65 0.80 9.03
C PRO A 106 18.06 -0.15 8.00
N ILE A 107 18.76 -0.43 6.90
CA ILE A 107 18.28 -1.25 5.80
C ILE A 107 18.66 -2.71 6.02
N PHE A 108 17.72 -3.61 5.84
CA PHE A 108 17.89 -5.04 6.06
C PHE A 108 17.41 -5.86 4.86
N LYS A 109 18.15 -6.93 4.54
CA LYS A 109 17.64 -8.05 3.78
C LYS A 109 17.38 -9.21 4.74
N PHE A 110 16.17 -9.78 4.69
CA PHE A 110 15.77 -10.92 5.51
C PHE A 110 15.54 -12.16 4.66
N ASP A 111 15.90 -13.31 5.17
CA ASP A 111 15.40 -14.57 4.66
C ASP A 111 13.88 -14.66 4.85
N ARG A 112 13.14 -14.82 3.75
CA ARG A 112 11.66 -14.77 3.76
C ARG A 112 10.99 -15.89 4.59
N ASN A 113 11.70 -16.98 4.86
CA ASN A 113 11.18 -18.11 5.61
C ASN A 113 11.49 -18.01 7.10
N THR A 114 12.73 -17.63 7.43
CA THR A 114 13.23 -17.64 8.82
C THR A 114 13.20 -16.28 9.48
N GLY A 115 13.20 -15.17 8.69
CA GLY A 115 13.35 -13.82 9.21
C GLY A 115 14.77 -13.49 9.66
N GLU A 116 15.76 -14.33 9.35
CA GLU A 116 17.16 -14.05 9.65
C GLU A 116 17.73 -12.97 8.73
N VAL A 117 18.61 -12.13 9.26
CA VAL A 117 19.27 -11.06 8.51
C VAL A 117 20.30 -11.64 7.55
N LEU A 118 20.17 -11.35 6.27
CA LEU A 118 21.13 -11.71 5.21
C LEU A 118 22.07 -10.56 4.85
N ALA A 119 21.60 -9.31 4.96
CA ALA A 119 22.40 -8.09 4.76
C ALA A 119 21.86 -6.96 5.63
N ASN A 120 22.75 -6.03 6.02
CA ASN A 120 22.40 -4.84 6.80
C ASN A 120 23.39 -3.71 6.49
N PHE A 121 22.89 -2.51 6.14
CA PHE A 121 23.72 -1.36 5.79
C PHE A 121 22.93 -0.03 5.84
N GLY A 122 23.60 1.08 5.46
CA GLY A 122 23.01 2.40 5.27
C GLY A 122 23.16 3.34 6.47
N GLY A 123 23.92 2.94 7.50
CA GLY A 123 24.17 3.75 8.69
C GLY A 123 24.79 5.09 8.38
N GLY A 124 24.30 6.14 9.03
CA GLY A 124 24.81 7.51 8.90
C GLY A 124 24.42 8.25 7.60
N VAL A 125 23.69 7.61 6.66
CA VAL A 125 23.28 8.24 5.40
C VAL A 125 21.98 9.01 5.57
N MET A 126 20.98 8.42 6.21
CA MET A 126 19.59 8.91 6.26
C MET A 126 19.24 9.48 7.64
N VAL A 127 18.13 10.23 7.66
CA VAL A 127 17.46 10.75 8.86
C VAL A 127 16.25 9.91 9.22
N THR A 128 15.33 9.74 8.26
CA THR A 128 14.05 9.06 8.47
C THR A 128 13.66 8.27 7.21
N PRO A 129 14.11 7.03 7.07
CA PRO A 129 13.71 6.20 5.93
C PRO A 129 12.18 6.00 5.90
N HIS A 130 11.58 6.01 4.68
CA HIS A 130 10.13 5.95 4.51
C HIS A 130 9.67 4.94 3.45
N GLY A 131 9.89 5.16 2.16
CA GLY A 131 9.61 4.17 1.10
C GLY A 131 10.85 3.32 0.81
N ILE A 132 10.65 2.10 0.33
CA ILE A 132 11.72 1.21 -0.12
C ILE A 132 11.27 0.46 -1.38
N HIS A 133 12.18 0.31 -2.34
CA HIS A 133 11.96 -0.44 -3.57
C HIS A 133 13.24 -1.17 -3.97
N VAL A 134 13.08 -2.35 -4.57
CA VAL A 134 14.18 -3.14 -5.13
C VAL A 134 14.05 -3.20 -6.64
N ASP A 135 15.02 -2.62 -7.37
CA ASP A 135 14.99 -2.62 -8.82
C ASP A 135 15.36 -3.99 -9.42
N ALA A 136 15.19 -4.15 -10.74
CA ALA A 136 15.45 -5.39 -11.45
C ALA A 136 16.92 -5.87 -11.37
N ASP A 137 17.84 -4.97 -11.08
CA ASP A 137 19.26 -5.28 -10.87
C ASP A 137 19.58 -5.65 -9.41
N GLY A 138 18.57 -5.61 -8.52
CA GLY A 138 18.69 -5.87 -7.09
C GLY A 138 19.19 -4.68 -6.28
N ASN A 139 19.29 -3.48 -6.86
CA ASN A 139 19.64 -2.29 -6.09
C ASN A 139 18.46 -1.83 -5.23
N VAL A 140 18.78 -1.33 -4.06
CA VAL A 140 17.80 -0.91 -3.06
C VAL A 140 17.65 0.60 -3.05
N TRP A 141 16.44 1.05 -3.31
CA TRP A 141 16.07 2.46 -3.29
C TRP A 141 15.32 2.76 -1.99
N VAL A 142 15.68 3.85 -1.32
CA VAL A 142 15.03 4.27 -0.07
C VAL A 142 14.80 5.78 -0.10
N THR A 143 13.59 6.21 0.27
CA THR A 143 13.32 7.63 0.48
C THR A 143 13.73 8.05 1.89
N ASP A 144 14.33 9.23 2.01
CA ASP A 144 14.66 9.88 3.28
C ASP A 144 13.72 11.07 3.50
N PHE A 145 12.68 10.82 4.27
CA PHE A 145 11.51 11.67 4.39
C PHE A 145 11.77 13.03 5.03
N ALA A 146 12.48 13.08 6.14
CA ALA A 146 12.66 14.30 6.94
C ALA A 146 14.11 14.79 6.90
N GLY A 147 14.28 16.12 7.00
CA GLY A 147 15.60 16.72 7.16
C GLY A 147 16.10 16.69 8.60
N ASN A 148 17.43 16.70 8.78
CA ASN A 148 18.05 16.91 10.08
C ASN A 148 18.07 18.41 10.46
N GLN A 149 18.39 18.69 11.73
CA GLN A 149 18.41 20.07 12.26
C GLN A 149 19.48 20.95 11.60
N GLU A 150 20.58 20.35 11.19
CA GLU A 150 21.71 21.03 10.53
C GLU A 150 21.44 21.38 9.06
N GLY A 151 20.36 20.86 8.47
CA GLY A 151 20.02 21.06 7.07
C GLY A 151 21.00 20.42 6.09
N THR A 152 21.59 19.29 6.49
CA THR A 152 22.67 18.61 5.75
C THR A 152 22.27 17.22 5.24
N LYS A 153 21.13 16.67 5.69
CA LYS A 153 20.60 15.35 5.32
C LYS A 153 19.09 15.38 5.18
N GLY A 154 18.54 14.38 4.51
CA GLY A 154 17.11 14.17 4.33
C GLY A 154 16.52 14.91 3.14
N HIS A 155 15.23 14.71 2.92
CA HIS A 155 14.50 15.15 1.73
C HIS A 155 15.14 14.62 0.44
N GLN A 156 15.57 13.37 0.46
CA GLN A 156 16.29 12.70 -0.63
C GLN A 156 15.72 11.32 -0.94
N VAL A 157 16.12 10.78 -2.09
CA VAL A 157 16.03 9.36 -2.41
C VAL A 157 17.44 8.84 -2.61
N HIS A 158 17.75 7.69 -2.02
CA HIS A 158 19.05 7.05 -2.11
C HIS A 158 18.94 5.69 -2.81
N LYS A 159 19.87 5.42 -3.72
CA LYS A 159 20.08 4.11 -4.36
C LYS A 159 21.32 3.46 -3.79
N PHE A 160 21.17 2.25 -3.29
CA PHE A 160 22.29 1.42 -2.82
C PHE A 160 22.45 0.19 -3.71
N SER A 161 23.70 -0.29 -3.85
CA SER A 161 23.93 -1.63 -4.36
C SER A 161 23.38 -2.69 -3.39
N PRO A 162 23.22 -3.96 -3.83
CA PRO A 162 22.80 -5.04 -2.91
C PRO A 162 23.78 -5.28 -1.73
N THR A 163 24.98 -4.72 -1.81
CA THR A 163 26.02 -4.82 -0.79
C THR A 163 26.19 -3.54 0.03
N GLY A 164 25.33 -2.52 -0.18
CA GLY A 164 25.28 -1.30 0.63
C GLY A 164 26.15 -0.14 0.14
N GLU A 165 26.72 -0.21 -1.08
CA GLU A 165 27.39 0.96 -1.66
C GLU A 165 26.35 1.99 -2.09
N LEU A 166 26.50 3.26 -1.68
CA LEU A 166 25.66 4.36 -2.14
C LEU A 166 26.00 4.73 -3.58
N LEU A 167 25.07 4.46 -4.51
CA LEU A 167 25.27 4.64 -5.95
C LEU A 167 24.74 5.97 -6.47
N LEU A 168 23.61 6.45 -5.93
CA LEU A 168 22.93 7.66 -6.38
C LEU A 168 22.14 8.29 -5.23
N SER A 169 22.03 9.63 -5.26
CA SER A 169 21.10 10.38 -4.40
C SER A 169 20.35 11.41 -5.25
N LEU A 170 19.01 11.42 -5.17
CA LEU A 170 18.14 12.42 -5.75
C LEU A 170 17.70 13.42 -4.67
N GLY A 171 17.44 14.65 -5.06
CA GLY A 171 17.10 15.72 -4.14
C GLY A 171 18.33 16.44 -3.58
N THR A 172 18.15 17.62 -3.00
CA THR A 172 19.20 18.41 -2.36
C THR A 172 19.20 18.14 -0.86
N ALA A 173 20.27 17.58 -0.34
CA ALA A 173 20.40 17.16 1.06
C ALA A 173 19.97 18.26 2.04
N GLY A 174 19.03 17.96 2.92
CA GLY A 174 18.50 18.87 3.96
C GLY A 174 17.74 20.08 3.46
N GLN A 175 17.46 20.20 2.16
CA GLN A 175 16.81 21.37 1.57
C GLN A 175 15.47 20.99 0.91
N PRO A 176 14.36 21.01 1.66
CA PRO A 176 13.06 20.75 1.10
C PRO A 176 12.66 21.84 0.10
N GLY A 177 11.95 21.46 -0.96
CA GLY A 177 11.48 22.44 -1.93
C GLY A 177 10.68 21.82 -3.07
N SER A 178 10.21 22.69 -3.98
CA SER A 178 9.40 22.32 -5.14
C SER A 178 10.15 22.41 -6.47
N GLY A 179 11.46 22.66 -6.44
CA GLY A 179 12.27 22.68 -7.65
C GLY A 179 12.54 21.29 -8.24
N PRO A 180 13.07 21.20 -9.47
CA PRO A 180 13.30 19.95 -10.17
C PRO A 180 14.35 19.04 -9.49
N ASN A 181 15.25 19.63 -8.70
CA ASN A 181 16.28 18.90 -7.94
C ASN A 181 16.04 18.95 -6.41
N GLN A 182 14.82 19.23 -6.00
CA GLN A 182 14.42 19.29 -4.60
C GLN A 182 13.26 18.35 -4.38
N LEU A 183 13.24 17.70 -3.24
CA LEU A 183 12.12 16.90 -2.75
C LEU A 183 11.61 17.53 -1.45
N ASN A 184 10.35 17.29 -1.12
CA ASN A 184 9.78 17.79 0.12
C ASN A 184 8.94 16.69 0.78
N GLN A 185 9.56 15.92 1.64
CA GLN A 185 8.98 14.76 2.28
C GLN A 185 8.62 13.66 1.26
N PRO A 186 9.61 13.09 0.53
CA PRO A 186 9.35 12.00 -0.41
C PRO A 186 8.84 10.76 0.35
N ASN A 187 7.72 10.23 -0.12
CA ASN A 187 7.05 9.08 0.51
C ASN A 187 7.54 7.76 -0.07
N ASP A 188 7.60 7.66 -1.38
CA ASP A 188 7.92 6.40 -2.05
C ASP A 188 8.69 6.60 -3.35
N VAL A 189 9.35 5.55 -3.81
CA VAL A 189 10.13 5.52 -5.04
C VAL A 189 9.95 4.16 -5.72
N ILE A 190 9.84 4.16 -7.05
CA ILE A 190 9.79 2.93 -7.86
C ILE A 190 10.51 3.15 -9.18
N THR A 191 11.06 2.08 -9.76
CA THR A 191 11.61 2.09 -11.11
C THR A 191 10.59 1.56 -12.12
N GLY A 192 10.43 2.29 -13.22
CA GLY A 192 9.54 1.88 -14.31
C GLY A 192 10.16 0.81 -15.22
N PRO A 193 9.35 0.21 -16.11
CA PRO A 193 9.83 -0.81 -17.05
C PRO A 193 10.95 -0.34 -18.00
N ASP A 194 11.03 0.97 -18.23
CA ASP A 194 12.07 1.61 -19.06
C ASP A 194 13.31 2.02 -18.24
N GLY A 195 13.36 1.70 -16.95
CA GLY A 195 14.40 2.10 -16.02
C GLY A 195 14.28 3.55 -15.50
N SER A 196 13.26 4.30 -15.90
CA SER A 196 12.96 5.61 -15.33
C SER A 196 12.59 5.48 -13.86
N ILE A 197 12.93 6.51 -13.07
CA ILE A 197 12.67 6.55 -11.63
C ILE A 197 11.46 7.45 -11.38
N TYR A 198 10.52 6.97 -10.57
CA TYR A 198 9.33 7.71 -10.16
C TYR A 198 9.36 7.92 -8.65
N VAL A 199 9.14 9.16 -8.21
CA VAL A 199 9.13 9.51 -6.79
C VAL A 199 7.80 10.16 -6.43
N ALA A 200 7.12 9.62 -5.43
CA ALA A 200 5.97 10.25 -4.80
C ALA A 200 6.46 11.27 -3.78
N ASP A 201 6.29 12.56 -4.09
CA ASP A 201 6.85 13.66 -3.31
C ASP A 201 5.77 14.53 -2.67
N GLY A 202 5.70 14.49 -1.35
CA GLY A 202 4.84 15.36 -0.56
C GLY A 202 3.94 14.65 0.43
N HIS A 203 4.14 14.95 1.70
CA HIS A 203 3.32 14.46 2.81
C HIS A 203 2.50 15.58 3.48
N GLY A 204 2.81 16.83 3.15
CA GLY A 204 2.23 18.03 3.78
C GLY A 204 0.70 18.17 3.62
N GLY A 205 0.11 17.51 2.64
CA GLY A 205 -1.35 17.52 2.41
C GLY A 205 -2.14 16.62 3.37
N GLN A 206 -1.50 15.73 4.11
CA GLN A 206 -2.17 14.73 4.96
C GLN A 206 -3.11 15.32 6.01
N GLY A 207 -2.70 16.37 6.68
CA GLY A 207 -3.49 17.05 7.71
C GLY A 207 -4.49 18.08 7.18
N MET A 208 -4.50 18.34 5.87
CA MET A 208 -5.38 19.34 5.27
C MET A 208 -6.81 18.83 5.16
N THR A 209 -7.79 19.68 5.46
CA THR A 209 -9.18 19.45 5.02
C THR A 209 -9.27 19.58 3.50
N THR A 210 -10.35 19.05 2.91
CA THR A 210 -10.61 19.19 1.46
C THR A 210 -10.57 20.66 1.01
N GLY A 211 -11.18 21.56 1.78
CA GLY A 211 -11.17 23.01 1.47
C GLY A 211 -9.78 23.62 1.54
N GLN A 212 -8.95 23.22 2.52
CA GLN A 212 -7.56 23.67 2.61
C GLN A 212 -6.72 23.13 1.45
N ALA A 213 -6.89 21.86 1.05
CA ALA A 213 -6.18 21.30 -0.08
C ALA A 213 -6.53 22.00 -1.40
N ILE A 214 -7.82 22.29 -1.63
CA ILE A 214 -8.27 23.05 -2.81
C ILE A 214 -7.69 24.48 -2.82
N ALA A 215 -7.63 25.12 -1.66
CA ALA A 215 -7.11 26.49 -1.54
C ALA A 215 -5.58 26.58 -1.58
N ALA A 216 -4.88 25.52 -1.18
CA ALA A 216 -3.42 25.50 -1.06
C ALA A 216 -2.73 25.55 -2.42
N GLY A 217 -3.11 24.65 -3.33
CA GLY A 217 -2.49 24.52 -4.64
C GLY A 217 -0.96 24.51 -4.55
N ARG A 218 -0.30 25.07 -5.55
CA ARG A 218 1.16 25.18 -5.62
C ARG A 218 1.76 26.28 -4.74
N GLU A 219 0.94 27.20 -4.22
CA GLU A 219 1.41 28.37 -3.46
C GLU A 219 1.70 28.05 -1.99
N SER A 220 1.30 26.88 -1.52
CA SER A 220 1.43 26.48 -0.10
C SER A 220 2.85 26.15 0.34
N GLY A 221 3.79 25.96 -0.58
CA GLY A 221 5.13 25.42 -0.30
C GLY A 221 5.15 23.93 0.05
N ALA A 222 3.99 23.30 0.24
CA ALA A 222 3.85 21.86 0.34
C ALA A 222 3.83 21.24 -1.06
N THR A 223 4.37 20.03 -1.20
CA THR A 223 4.35 19.27 -2.44
C THR A 223 3.28 18.18 -2.37
N GLY A 224 2.73 17.82 -3.50
CA GLY A 224 1.83 16.71 -3.71
C GLY A 224 1.92 16.32 -5.18
N ARG A 225 3.03 15.68 -5.57
CA ARG A 225 3.41 15.45 -6.97
C ARG A 225 4.09 14.11 -7.17
N ILE A 226 4.12 13.67 -8.40
CA ILE A 226 4.99 12.59 -8.86
C ILE A 226 6.10 13.21 -9.70
N MET A 227 7.34 12.83 -9.43
CA MET A 227 8.51 13.26 -10.19
C MET A 227 9.08 12.08 -10.96
N LYS A 228 9.40 12.30 -12.24
CA LYS A 228 10.05 11.31 -13.11
C LYS A 228 11.47 11.75 -13.40
N PHE A 229 12.41 10.81 -13.24
CA PHE A 229 13.82 10.96 -13.57
C PHE A 229 14.25 9.85 -14.53
N SER A 230 15.29 10.07 -15.32
CA SER A 230 15.96 9.01 -16.06
C SER A 230 16.76 8.10 -15.12
N ALA A 231 17.20 6.95 -15.60
CA ALA A 231 17.94 5.95 -14.82
C ALA A 231 19.24 6.49 -14.17
N ASP A 232 19.83 7.54 -14.73
CA ASP A 232 21.01 8.23 -14.19
C ASP A 232 20.68 9.34 -13.19
N GLY A 233 19.38 9.56 -12.87
CA GLY A 233 18.91 10.57 -11.93
C GLY A 233 18.68 11.96 -12.52
N THR A 234 18.76 12.11 -13.85
CA THR A 234 18.43 13.39 -14.49
C THR A 234 16.91 13.63 -14.47
N PHE A 235 16.47 14.79 -13.98
CA PHE A 235 15.07 15.18 -13.97
C PHE A 235 14.48 15.23 -15.37
N ILE A 236 13.33 14.60 -15.56
CA ILE A 236 12.60 14.60 -16.83
C ILE A 236 11.37 15.51 -16.73
N LYS A 237 10.49 15.24 -15.78
CA LYS A 237 9.22 15.97 -15.60
C LYS A 237 8.60 15.70 -14.23
N GLU A 238 7.57 16.44 -13.92
CA GLU A 238 6.68 16.21 -12.79
C GLU A 238 5.22 16.46 -13.18
N TRP A 239 4.29 15.88 -12.41
CA TRP A 239 2.87 16.22 -12.48
C TRP A 239 2.25 16.15 -11.09
N GLY A 240 1.11 16.79 -10.95
CA GLY A 240 0.40 16.92 -9.69
C GLY A 240 0.71 18.20 -8.92
N GLN A 241 -0.14 18.44 -7.96
CA GLN A 241 -0.07 19.51 -6.96
C GLN A 241 -0.95 19.13 -5.77
N ILE A 242 -0.89 19.85 -4.66
CA ILE A 242 -1.86 19.66 -3.58
C ILE A 242 -3.27 19.96 -4.11
N GLY A 243 -4.20 19.01 -3.94
CA GLY A 243 -5.56 19.18 -4.39
C GLY A 243 -6.40 17.90 -4.31
N THR A 244 -7.57 17.91 -4.96
CA THR A 244 -8.56 16.83 -4.91
C THR A 244 -9.10 16.41 -6.28
N LEU A 245 -8.72 17.11 -7.34
CA LEU A 245 -9.08 16.74 -8.71
C LEU A 245 -8.22 15.58 -9.20
N HIS A 246 -8.54 15.02 -10.36
CA HIS A 246 -7.71 14.01 -10.98
C HIS A 246 -6.33 14.60 -11.34
N GLY A 247 -5.28 13.87 -10.99
CA GLY A 247 -3.90 14.33 -11.11
C GLY A 247 -3.45 15.32 -10.04
N GLU A 248 -4.28 15.59 -9.02
CA GLU A 248 -3.91 16.35 -7.82
C GLU A 248 -3.87 15.40 -6.62
N PHE A 249 -2.94 15.61 -5.68
CA PHE A 249 -2.73 14.70 -4.57
C PHE A 249 -2.77 15.43 -3.23
N ARG A 250 -3.33 14.78 -2.21
CA ARG A 250 -3.19 15.26 -0.82
C ARG A 250 -2.04 14.59 -0.09
N THR A 251 -1.71 13.37 -0.46
CA THR A 251 -0.53 12.64 0.03
C THR A 251 -0.31 11.47 -0.91
N PRO A 252 0.47 11.63 -2.00
CA PRO A 252 0.87 10.50 -2.83
C PRO A 252 1.84 9.65 -1.98
N HIS A 253 1.37 8.49 -1.49
CA HIS A 253 2.06 7.77 -0.43
C HIS A 253 2.78 6.50 -0.88
N ALA A 254 2.24 5.81 -1.87
CA ALA A 254 2.86 4.62 -2.42
C ALA A 254 2.66 4.53 -3.94
N LEU A 255 3.58 3.84 -4.60
CA LEU A 255 3.65 3.64 -6.04
C LEU A 255 3.75 2.16 -6.37
N ALA A 256 3.09 1.72 -7.44
CA ALA A 256 3.32 0.41 -8.04
C ALA A 256 3.06 0.45 -9.55
N PHE A 257 3.75 -0.40 -10.31
CA PHE A 257 3.42 -0.66 -11.71
C PHE A 257 2.69 -1.98 -11.85
N ASP A 258 1.71 -2.01 -12.74
CA ASP A 258 1.10 -3.27 -13.18
C ASP A 258 1.85 -3.88 -14.39
N SER A 259 1.40 -5.06 -14.83
CA SER A 259 2.01 -5.76 -15.97
C SER A 259 1.90 -5.00 -17.30
N GLN A 260 0.98 -4.04 -17.39
CA GLN A 260 0.80 -3.19 -18.57
C GLN A 260 1.64 -1.91 -18.52
N GLY A 261 2.39 -1.70 -17.44
CA GLY A 261 3.21 -0.49 -17.22
C GLY A 261 2.38 0.74 -16.87
N ARG A 262 1.17 0.56 -16.31
CA ARG A 262 0.38 1.65 -15.72
C ARG A 262 0.87 1.93 -14.31
N LEU A 263 1.05 3.19 -13.97
CA LEU A 263 1.48 3.64 -12.64
C LEU A 263 0.27 3.83 -11.72
N PHE A 264 0.21 3.08 -10.65
CA PHE A 264 -0.77 3.21 -9.57
C PHE A 264 -0.17 4.09 -8.46
N VAL A 265 -0.91 5.13 -8.07
CA VAL A 265 -0.52 6.09 -7.04
C VAL A 265 -1.54 6.05 -5.91
N ALA A 266 -1.13 5.62 -4.73
CA ALA A 266 -1.95 5.68 -3.53
C ALA A 266 -2.05 7.14 -3.04
N ASP A 267 -3.12 7.84 -3.40
CA ASP A 267 -3.42 9.19 -2.94
C ASP A 267 -4.15 9.12 -1.59
N ARG A 268 -3.36 8.83 -0.53
CA ARG A 268 -3.84 8.51 0.81
C ARG A 268 -4.78 9.56 1.38
N GLY A 269 -4.44 10.84 1.22
CA GLY A 269 -5.23 11.95 1.74
C GLY A 269 -6.59 12.11 1.05
N ASN A 270 -6.74 11.65 -0.17
CA ASN A 270 -8.00 11.66 -0.94
C ASN A 270 -8.71 10.30 -0.93
N HIS A 271 -8.19 9.29 -0.22
CA HIS A 271 -8.79 7.97 -0.06
C HIS A 271 -9.04 7.26 -1.41
N ARG A 272 -8.05 7.29 -2.31
CA ARG A 272 -8.16 6.70 -3.64
C ARG A 272 -6.79 6.20 -4.12
N ILE A 273 -6.82 5.37 -5.15
CA ILE A 273 -5.65 5.09 -6.00
C ILE A 273 -5.94 5.77 -7.33
N GLU A 274 -5.02 6.57 -7.84
CA GLU A 274 -5.09 7.10 -9.20
C GLU A 274 -4.13 6.33 -10.11
N ILE A 275 -4.53 6.12 -11.35
CA ILE A 275 -3.81 5.33 -12.35
C ILE A 275 -3.40 6.25 -13.50
N PHE A 276 -2.13 6.18 -13.86
CA PHE A 276 -1.52 6.98 -14.90
C PHE A 276 -0.77 6.10 -15.91
N ASP A 277 -0.57 6.62 -17.10
CA ASP A 277 0.47 6.10 -17.97
C ASP A 277 1.87 6.59 -17.51
N GLN A 278 2.92 6.08 -18.15
CA GLN A 278 4.30 6.43 -17.79
C GLN A 278 4.66 7.90 -18.10
N ASP A 279 3.82 8.60 -18.84
CA ASP A 279 3.93 10.03 -19.12
C ASP A 279 3.13 10.92 -18.18
N GLY A 280 2.45 10.32 -17.18
CA GLY A 280 1.66 11.04 -16.17
C GLY A 280 0.29 11.50 -16.69
N ASN A 281 -0.20 10.94 -17.80
CA ASN A 281 -1.58 11.16 -18.21
C ASN A 281 -2.50 10.29 -17.36
N TYR A 282 -3.53 10.91 -16.77
CA TYR A 282 -4.53 10.22 -15.96
C TYR A 282 -5.34 9.23 -16.82
N LEU A 283 -5.51 8.03 -16.30
CA LEU A 283 -6.27 6.94 -16.94
C LEU A 283 -7.54 6.60 -16.17
N ASP A 284 -7.45 6.37 -14.85
CA ASP A 284 -8.57 5.88 -14.05
C ASP A 284 -8.33 6.10 -12.54
N SER A 285 -9.34 5.78 -11.71
CA SER A 285 -9.24 5.81 -10.24
C SER A 285 -9.91 4.59 -9.61
N ARG A 286 -9.43 4.21 -8.40
CA ARG A 286 -10.01 3.19 -7.53
C ARG A 286 -10.35 3.81 -6.18
N TYR A 287 -11.58 3.60 -5.70
CA TYR A 287 -12.10 4.18 -4.47
C TYR A 287 -12.44 3.12 -3.40
N SER A 288 -12.37 1.84 -3.76
CA SER A 288 -12.77 0.73 -2.89
C SER A 288 -11.69 0.27 -1.92
N TYR A 289 -10.51 0.93 -1.88
CA TYR A 289 -9.37 0.45 -1.10
C TYR A 289 -9.15 1.17 0.24
N GLY A 290 -9.81 2.30 0.48
CA GLY A 290 -9.74 3.04 1.74
C GLY A 290 -8.65 4.10 1.77
N ARG A 291 -8.06 4.34 2.95
CA ARG A 291 -6.98 5.30 3.17
C ARG A 291 -5.62 4.59 3.06
N ILE A 292 -5.19 4.38 1.83
CA ILE A 292 -4.11 3.47 1.46
C ILE A 292 -2.75 4.08 1.79
N SER A 293 -1.92 3.36 2.55
CA SER A 293 -0.53 3.72 2.84
C SER A 293 0.47 2.98 1.94
N GLY A 294 0.25 1.72 1.64
CA GLY A 294 1.10 0.92 0.77
C GLY A 294 0.31 0.16 -0.28
N ILE A 295 0.92 -0.07 -1.43
CA ILE A 295 0.38 -0.92 -2.49
C ILE A 295 1.46 -1.86 -3.01
N PHE A 296 1.03 -3.07 -3.35
CA PHE A 296 1.84 -4.08 -4.04
C PHE A 296 1.00 -4.72 -5.12
N ILE A 297 1.57 -4.87 -6.31
CA ILE A 297 0.91 -5.55 -7.44
C ILE A 297 1.73 -6.78 -7.79
N THR A 298 1.08 -7.94 -7.77
CA THR A 298 1.71 -9.22 -8.12
C THR A 298 1.88 -9.36 -9.64
N GLY A 299 2.70 -10.31 -10.08
CA GLY A 299 2.92 -10.55 -11.51
C GLY A 299 1.69 -11.01 -12.29
N ASP A 300 0.63 -11.43 -11.62
CA ASP A 300 -0.69 -11.74 -12.17
C ASP A 300 -1.73 -10.63 -11.93
N ASP A 301 -1.25 -9.41 -11.72
CA ASP A 301 -2.05 -8.19 -11.58
C ASP A 301 -3.04 -8.18 -10.40
N MET A 302 -2.76 -8.94 -9.34
CA MET A 302 -3.49 -8.80 -8.09
C MET A 302 -2.94 -7.60 -7.30
N LEU A 303 -3.84 -6.69 -6.94
CA LEU A 303 -3.55 -5.48 -6.19
C LEU A 303 -3.81 -5.71 -4.70
N TYR A 304 -2.76 -5.57 -3.89
CA TYR A 304 -2.81 -5.57 -2.44
C TYR A 304 -2.59 -4.13 -1.95
N ALA A 305 -3.57 -3.59 -1.24
CA ALA A 305 -3.50 -2.23 -0.72
C ALA A 305 -3.76 -2.22 0.79
N ILE A 306 -2.81 -1.68 1.55
CA ILE A 306 -2.90 -1.64 3.00
C ILE A 306 -3.40 -0.28 3.48
N ASP A 307 -4.52 -0.30 4.22
CA ASP A 307 -5.08 0.86 4.92
C ASP A 307 -4.62 0.83 6.37
N SER A 308 -3.72 1.72 6.74
CA SER A 308 -3.16 1.82 8.10
C SER A 308 -3.71 3.01 8.88
N GLU A 309 -4.38 3.96 8.23
CA GLU A 309 -4.70 5.24 8.84
C GLU A 309 -6.17 5.67 8.75
N SER A 310 -7.08 4.82 8.27
CA SER A 310 -8.51 5.06 8.48
C SER A 310 -8.81 5.10 9.97
N SER A 311 -9.57 6.09 10.40
CA SER A 311 -9.88 6.35 11.81
C SER A 311 -11.25 7.01 11.97
N GLY A 312 -11.72 7.16 13.19
CA GLY A 312 -12.99 7.86 13.47
C GLY A 312 -13.04 9.32 12.99
N THR A 313 -11.89 9.92 12.69
CA THR A 313 -11.78 11.30 12.19
C THR A 313 -11.32 11.39 10.74
N SER A 314 -10.49 10.45 10.31
CA SER A 314 -9.97 10.36 8.96
C SER A 314 -10.49 9.10 8.29
N HIS A 315 -11.44 9.23 7.38
CA HIS A 315 -12.13 8.12 6.73
C HIS A 315 -12.96 7.24 7.67
N PRO A 316 -13.98 7.79 8.35
CA PRO A 316 -14.76 7.08 9.37
C PRO A 316 -15.44 5.82 8.84
N ASN A 317 -15.58 4.84 9.73
CA ASN A 317 -16.21 3.52 9.51
C ASN A 317 -15.40 2.52 8.66
N TRP A 318 -14.27 2.91 8.09
CA TRP A 318 -13.40 1.99 7.37
C TRP A 318 -12.47 1.25 8.33
N MET A 319 -12.41 -0.07 8.18
CA MET A 319 -11.48 -0.91 8.93
C MET A 319 -10.10 -0.86 8.27
N ASN A 320 -9.06 -0.74 9.10
CA ASN A 320 -7.68 -0.95 8.68
C ASN A 320 -7.48 -2.40 8.23
N GLY A 321 -6.48 -2.65 7.40
CA GLY A 321 -6.15 -3.97 6.88
C GLY A 321 -5.74 -3.95 5.42
N VAL A 322 -5.47 -5.14 4.87
CA VAL A 322 -5.08 -5.29 3.46
C VAL A 322 -6.30 -5.65 2.63
N ARG A 323 -6.65 -4.79 1.67
CA ARG A 323 -7.68 -5.05 0.67
C ARG A 323 -7.06 -5.62 -0.58
N ILE A 324 -7.68 -6.66 -1.11
CA ILE A 324 -7.19 -7.41 -2.27
C ILE A 324 -8.22 -7.30 -3.39
N GLY A 325 -7.76 -6.99 -4.59
CA GLY A 325 -8.57 -6.91 -5.80
C GLY A 325 -7.71 -7.13 -7.04
N HIS A 326 -8.25 -6.87 -8.22
CA HIS A 326 -7.53 -6.91 -9.48
C HIS A 326 -7.33 -5.49 -10.00
N VAL A 327 -6.20 -5.22 -10.66
CA VAL A 327 -5.84 -3.87 -11.17
C VAL A 327 -6.89 -3.27 -12.11
N ASP A 328 -7.62 -4.10 -12.86
CA ASP A 328 -8.60 -3.65 -13.84
C ASP A 328 -9.98 -3.29 -13.25
N GLU A 329 -10.24 -3.61 -11.96
CA GLU A 329 -11.54 -3.42 -11.34
C GLU A 329 -11.45 -2.57 -10.07
N ASP A 330 -12.45 -1.70 -9.84
CA ASP A 330 -12.65 -1.05 -8.53
C ASP A 330 -13.51 -1.95 -7.62
N ARG A 331 -13.04 -3.18 -7.38
CA ARG A 331 -13.75 -4.19 -6.59
C ARG A 331 -12.80 -4.97 -5.69
N ILE A 332 -13.15 -5.07 -4.42
CA ILE A 332 -12.43 -5.87 -3.44
C ILE A 332 -12.93 -7.31 -3.47
N THR A 333 -12.02 -8.25 -3.61
CA THR A 333 -12.29 -9.70 -3.65
C THR A 333 -11.75 -10.43 -2.42
N GLY A 334 -10.89 -9.79 -1.61
CA GLY A 334 -10.35 -10.34 -0.39
C GLY A 334 -9.98 -9.26 0.62
N PHE A 335 -9.91 -9.64 1.90
CA PHE A 335 -9.53 -8.76 2.98
C PHE A 335 -8.75 -9.51 4.06
N ILE A 336 -7.58 -9.00 4.43
CA ILE A 336 -6.79 -9.48 5.57
C ILE A 336 -6.94 -8.44 6.69
N PRO A 337 -7.62 -8.78 7.79
CA PRO A 337 -7.74 -7.88 8.93
C PRO A 337 -6.39 -7.69 9.62
N PRO A 338 -6.17 -6.56 10.31
CA PRO A 338 -4.98 -6.39 11.13
C PRO A 338 -4.96 -7.44 12.24
N PHE A 339 -3.77 -7.89 12.64
CA PHE A 339 -3.63 -9.02 13.58
C PHE A 339 -4.23 -8.76 14.97
N ASP A 340 -4.36 -7.51 15.39
CA ASP A 340 -4.97 -7.10 16.65
C ASP A 340 -6.36 -6.43 16.48
N ALA A 341 -7.08 -6.73 15.41
CA ALA A 341 -8.37 -6.15 15.04
C ALA A 341 -9.41 -6.13 16.17
N ASN A 342 -9.27 -7.02 17.16
CA ASN A 342 -10.20 -7.12 18.28
C ASN A 342 -9.99 -6.07 19.38
N THR A 343 -8.90 -5.33 19.38
CA THR A 343 -8.56 -4.42 20.47
C THR A 343 -9.04 -3.00 20.23
N ARG A 344 -9.15 -2.56 18.97
CA ARG A 344 -9.67 -1.23 18.61
C ARG A 344 -10.25 -1.22 17.19
N PRO A 345 -11.56 -0.97 17.02
CA PRO A 345 -12.11 -0.58 15.72
C PRO A 345 -11.33 0.63 15.19
N TYR A 346 -10.88 0.60 13.95
CA TYR A 346 -10.14 1.67 13.25
C TYR A 346 -8.69 1.93 13.68
N GLN A 347 -8.08 1.12 14.53
CA GLN A 347 -6.70 1.29 14.99
C GLN A 347 -6.03 -0.07 15.18
N GLY A 348 -6.20 -0.97 14.25
CA GLY A 348 -5.42 -2.19 14.23
C GLY A 348 -3.97 -1.91 13.83
N ALA A 349 -3.08 -2.82 14.13
CA ALA A 349 -1.71 -2.80 13.62
C ALA A 349 -1.70 -3.25 12.15
N ALA A 350 -2.32 -2.48 11.27
CA ALA A 350 -2.12 -2.61 9.84
C ALA A 350 -0.94 -1.71 9.47
N GLY A 351 0.10 -2.29 8.92
CA GLY A 351 1.31 -1.58 8.55
C GLY A 351 1.11 -0.51 7.48
N GLU A 352 2.11 0.33 7.27
CA GLU A 352 2.11 1.28 6.16
C GLU A 352 2.58 0.65 4.85
N GLY A 353 3.50 -0.31 4.89
CA GLY A 353 3.99 -1.04 3.72
C GLY A 353 3.41 -2.44 3.62
N VAL A 354 3.25 -2.94 2.41
CA VAL A 354 2.79 -4.30 2.11
C VAL A 354 3.61 -4.89 0.96
N ALA A 355 3.98 -6.17 1.08
CA ALA A 355 4.61 -6.94 0.03
C ALA A 355 4.08 -8.38 0.03
N VAL A 356 4.13 -9.06 -1.12
CA VAL A 356 3.58 -10.41 -1.28
C VAL A 356 4.64 -11.29 -1.94
N ASP A 357 4.99 -12.40 -1.30
CA ASP A 357 5.94 -13.35 -1.88
C ASP A 357 5.29 -14.29 -2.91
N ALA A 358 6.14 -15.05 -3.62
CA ALA A 358 5.69 -15.97 -4.65
C ALA A 358 4.81 -17.13 -4.12
N ASP A 359 4.82 -17.38 -2.82
CA ASP A 359 3.96 -18.38 -2.17
C ASP A 359 2.60 -17.76 -1.75
N GLY A 360 2.40 -16.45 -1.96
CA GLY A 360 1.20 -15.70 -1.59
C GLY A 360 1.18 -15.24 -0.13
N ASN A 361 2.28 -15.40 0.62
CA ASN A 361 2.37 -14.83 1.96
C ASN A 361 2.46 -13.32 1.88
N VAL A 362 1.72 -12.64 2.74
CA VAL A 362 1.68 -11.18 2.80
C VAL A 362 2.51 -10.69 3.97
N PHE A 363 3.37 -9.72 3.72
CA PHE A 363 4.20 -9.07 4.74
C PHE A 363 3.74 -7.63 4.90
N ALA A 364 3.52 -7.20 6.14
CA ALA A 364 3.17 -5.84 6.48
C ALA A 364 4.29 -5.18 7.28
N ALA A 365 4.73 -4.00 6.85
CA ALA A 365 5.63 -3.14 7.61
C ALA A 365 4.79 -2.31 8.57
N GLU A 366 4.91 -2.63 9.85
CA GLU A 366 4.08 -2.06 10.90
C GLU A 366 4.50 -0.61 11.20
N GLY A 367 3.78 0.36 10.76
CA GLY A 367 4.08 1.79 10.97
C GLY A 367 4.22 2.19 12.44
N PRO A 368 4.35 3.49 12.74
CA PRO A 368 4.62 4.00 14.09
C PRO A 368 3.59 3.62 15.15
N ASN A 369 2.41 3.20 14.74
CA ASN A 369 1.33 2.83 15.67
C ASN A 369 1.47 1.41 16.22
N SER A 370 2.09 0.50 15.51
CA SER A 370 2.14 -0.92 15.88
C SER A 370 3.20 -1.28 16.90
N LEU A 371 4.30 -0.54 16.99
CA LEU A 371 5.30 -0.72 18.07
C LEU A 371 4.68 -0.67 19.47
N ARG A 372 3.59 0.08 19.65
CA ARG A 372 2.86 0.17 20.92
C ARG A 372 2.10 -1.10 21.27
N PHE A 373 1.76 -1.92 20.28
CA PHE A 373 0.85 -3.04 20.45
C PHE A 373 1.55 -4.39 20.28
N ALA A 374 2.53 -4.46 19.39
CA ALA A 374 3.15 -5.71 18.98
C ALA A 374 4.60 -5.88 19.39
N GLY A 375 5.29 -4.79 19.71
CA GLY A 375 6.71 -4.83 20.08
C GLY A 375 7.64 -5.18 18.91
N GLY A 376 7.10 -5.33 17.69
CA GLY A 376 7.83 -5.67 16.49
C GLY A 376 7.49 -4.76 15.33
N ALA A 377 8.24 -4.87 14.24
CA ALA A 377 8.14 -3.98 13.11
C ALA A 377 7.47 -4.60 11.89
N PHE A 378 7.36 -5.92 11.83
CA PHE A 378 6.76 -6.64 10.70
C PHE A 378 5.81 -7.73 11.16
N THR A 379 4.76 -7.93 10.36
CA THR A 379 3.84 -9.07 10.49
C THR A 379 3.84 -9.86 9.19
N LYS A 380 3.97 -11.18 9.28
CA LYS A 380 3.80 -12.11 8.16
C LYS A 380 2.44 -12.80 8.30
N TYR A 381 1.62 -12.65 7.28
CA TYR A 381 0.36 -13.37 7.12
C TYR A 381 0.59 -14.52 6.13
N ALA A 382 0.60 -15.74 6.61
CA ALA A 382 0.92 -16.91 5.78
C ALA A 382 -0.35 -17.56 5.23
N VAL A 383 -0.29 -18.01 3.97
CA VAL A 383 -1.36 -18.81 3.34
C VAL A 383 -1.39 -20.22 3.92
N ALA A 384 -2.55 -20.88 3.84
CA ALA A 384 -2.66 -22.30 4.17
C ALA A 384 -1.83 -23.13 3.19
N ARG A 385 -0.99 -24.00 3.69
CA ARG A 385 -0.27 -25.01 2.89
C ARG A 385 -1.06 -26.31 2.82
#